data_6e236a279bd019b79df90646a464309f
#
_entry.id   6e236a279bd019b79df90646a464309f
#
_cell.length_a   1.000
_cell.length_b   1.000
_cell.length_c   1.000
_cell.angle_alpha   90.00
_cell.angle_beta   90.00
_cell.angle_gamma   90.00
#
_symmetry.space_group_name_H-M   'P 1'
#
loop_
_entity.id
_entity.type
_entity.pdbx_description
1 polymer ?
#
loop_
_entity_poly.entity_id
_entity_poly.type
_entity_poly.pdbx_seq_one_letter_code
_entity_poly.pdbx_strand_id
1 'polypeptide(L)'
;MKKFFFIALLLIPVLSLAEPFVVIKTNMGNIEVELNQKQAPISTANFLRYVDSGFYKNTIFHRVIPNFMIQGGGFTKSMAKKITKAEISNEATNGLKNKRGTIAMARTNKVDSATSQFFINHSNNSFLDHKSKTPRGYGYAVFGRVVKGLDVVDNIAIVKTGRKKGMNDVPIQPVIIQALERLKNK
;
A
#
# COMPACT_ATOMS: atom_id res chain seq x y z
N MET A 1 0.30 -53.09 39.26
CA MET A 1 -0.37 -52.71 37.96
C MET A 1 -0.03 -51.27 37.66
N LYS A 2 0.93 -51.01 36.72
CA LYS A 2 1.33 -49.65 36.31
C LYS A 2 0.41 -49.19 35.18
N LYS A 3 -0.41 -48.15 35.40
CA LYS A 3 -1.25 -47.55 34.38
C LYS A 3 -0.37 -46.60 33.52
N PHE A 4 -0.18 -46.96 32.25
CA PHE A 4 0.43 -46.04 31.24
C PHE A 4 -0.66 -45.07 30.76
N PHE A 5 -0.48 -43.78 31.04
CA PHE A 5 -1.29 -42.71 30.43
C PHE A 5 -0.67 -42.38 29.09
N PHE A 6 -1.36 -42.66 27.98
CA PHE A 6 -1.01 -42.24 26.65
C PHE A 6 -1.56 -40.82 26.47
N ILE A 7 -0.69 -39.82 26.46
CA ILE A 7 -1.04 -38.44 26.07
C ILE A 7 -1.00 -38.38 24.55
N ALA A 8 -2.16 -38.39 23.91
CA ALA A 8 -2.29 -38.13 22.47
C ALA A 8 -2.02 -36.63 22.21
N LEU A 9 -0.89 -36.35 21.64
CA LEU A 9 -0.53 -34.99 21.19
C LEU A 9 -1.34 -34.68 19.91
N LEU A 10 -2.42 -33.92 20.05
CA LEU A 10 -3.20 -33.40 18.91
C LEU A 10 -2.35 -32.37 18.17
N LEU A 11 -1.77 -32.75 17.04
CA LEU A 11 -1.21 -31.82 16.05
C LEU A 11 -2.35 -31.07 15.39
N ILE A 12 -2.59 -29.82 15.84
CA ILE A 12 -3.49 -28.89 15.15
C ILE A 12 -2.71 -28.35 13.94
N PRO A 13 -3.20 -28.57 12.69
CA PRO A 13 -2.55 -28.01 11.52
C PRO A 13 -2.65 -26.47 11.59
N VAL A 14 -1.51 -25.79 11.66
CA VAL A 14 -1.43 -24.34 11.50
C VAL A 14 -1.75 -24.04 10.04
N LEU A 15 -2.99 -23.61 9.76
CA LEU A 15 -3.35 -23.09 8.44
C LEU A 15 -2.52 -21.84 8.18
N SER A 16 -1.46 -21.97 7.41
CA SER A 16 -0.73 -20.82 6.88
C SER A 16 -1.64 -20.11 5.89
N LEU A 17 -2.21 -18.98 6.28
CA LEU A 17 -2.90 -18.09 5.35
C LEU A 17 -1.87 -17.55 4.37
N ALA A 18 -2.00 -17.91 3.09
CA ALA A 18 -1.18 -17.34 2.03
C ALA A 18 -1.34 -15.81 1.99
N GLU A 19 -0.24 -15.10 1.80
CA GLU A 19 -0.28 -13.63 1.67
C GLU A 19 -1.15 -13.23 0.47
N PRO A 20 -2.05 -12.24 0.62
CA PRO A 20 -2.93 -11.84 -0.46
C PRO A 20 -2.19 -11.05 -1.54
N PHE A 21 -2.57 -11.29 -2.80
CA PHE A 21 -2.07 -10.56 -3.96
C PHE A 21 -3.16 -9.68 -4.55
N VAL A 22 -2.75 -8.52 -5.07
CA VAL A 22 -3.63 -7.61 -5.81
C VAL A 22 -2.96 -7.15 -7.10
N VAL A 23 -3.77 -6.77 -8.09
CA VAL A 23 -3.31 -6.09 -9.30
C VAL A 23 -3.87 -4.68 -9.37
N ILE A 24 -2.98 -3.70 -9.53
CA ILE A 24 -3.32 -2.31 -9.84
C ILE A 24 -3.28 -2.18 -11.36
N LYS A 25 -4.45 -2.11 -12.00
CA LYS A 25 -4.58 -1.91 -13.44
C LYS A 25 -4.56 -0.42 -13.74
N THR A 26 -3.57 0.05 -14.49
CA THR A 26 -3.44 1.45 -14.87
C THR A 26 -3.51 1.62 -16.38
N ASN A 27 -3.71 2.85 -16.84
CA ASN A 27 -3.59 3.19 -18.27
C ASN A 27 -2.14 3.12 -18.80
N MET A 28 -1.16 2.82 -17.93
CA MET A 28 0.25 2.65 -18.30
C MET A 28 0.76 1.21 -18.10
N GLY A 29 -0.10 0.28 -17.67
CA GLY A 29 0.23 -1.12 -17.41
C GLY A 29 -0.24 -1.60 -16.05
N ASN A 30 0.02 -2.87 -15.77
CA ASN A 30 -0.41 -3.55 -14.55
C ASN A 30 0.76 -3.64 -13.56
N ILE A 31 0.45 -3.46 -12.27
CA ILE A 31 1.39 -3.60 -11.15
C ILE A 31 0.82 -4.65 -10.22
N GLU A 32 1.50 -5.80 -10.07
CA GLU A 32 1.09 -6.85 -9.13
C GLU A 32 1.81 -6.64 -7.80
N VAL A 33 1.06 -6.68 -6.72
CA VAL A 33 1.53 -6.40 -5.36
C VAL A 33 1.19 -7.58 -4.45
N GLU A 34 2.19 -8.10 -3.77
CA GLU A 34 2.06 -9.01 -2.63
C GLU A 34 1.87 -8.18 -1.36
N LEU A 35 0.81 -8.45 -0.62
CA LEU A 35 0.52 -7.75 0.65
C LEU A 35 1.07 -8.57 1.81
N ASN A 36 1.60 -7.91 2.82
CA ASN A 36 2.14 -8.56 4.02
C ASN A 36 1.11 -8.50 5.16
N GLN A 37 0.16 -9.41 5.15
CA GLN A 37 -0.90 -9.49 6.15
C GLN A 37 -0.36 -9.87 7.54
N LYS A 38 0.73 -10.61 7.59
CA LYS A 38 1.35 -11.04 8.85
C LYS A 38 1.97 -9.87 9.62
N GLN A 39 2.72 -8.99 8.95
CA GLN A 39 3.43 -7.88 9.60
C GLN A 39 2.65 -6.56 9.56
N ALA A 40 1.65 -6.42 8.68
CA ALA A 40 0.82 -5.22 8.55
C ALA A 40 -0.67 -5.57 8.41
N PRO A 41 -1.26 -6.26 9.41
CA PRO A 41 -2.64 -6.76 9.32
C PRO A 41 -3.68 -5.63 9.18
N ILE A 42 -3.52 -4.51 9.89
CA ILE A 42 -4.45 -3.39 9.88
C ILE A 42 -4.40 -2.67 8.52
N SER A 43 -3.20 -2.34 8.04
CA SER A 43 -2.98 -1.66 6.76
C SER A 43 -3.45 -2.53 5.59
N THR A 44 -3.12 -3.83 5.62
CA THR A 44 -3.56 -4.80 4.60
C THR A 44 -5.08 -4.95 4.58
N ALA A 45 -5.72 -5.16 5.73
CA ALA A 45 -7.18 -5.27 5.83
C ALA A 45 -7.89 -3.99 5.37
N ASN A 46 -7.36 -2.80 5.74
CA ASN A 46 -7.87 -1.52 5.29
C ASN A 46 -7.77 -1.37 3.78
N PHE A 47 -6.61 -1.66 3.19
CA PHE A 47 -6.39 -1.56 1.76
C PHE A 47 -7.31 -2.51 0.99
N LEU A 48 -7.41 -3.78 1.40
CA LEU A 48 -8.29 -4.78 0.80
C LEU A 48 -9.77 -4.38 0.87
N ARG A 49 -10.21 -3.75 1.97
CA ARG A 49 -11.58 -3.23 2.10
C ARG A 49 -11.93 -2.16 1.06
N TYR A 50 -10.96 -1.32 0.67
CA TYR A 50 -11.11 -0.37 -0.44
C TYR A 50 -11.05 -1.06 -1.81
N VAL A 51 -10.21 -2.08 -1.96
CA VAL A 51 -10.15 -2.92 -3.17
C VAL A 51 -11.49 -3.59 -3.43
N ASP A 52 -12.01 -4.31 -2.44
CA ASP A 52 -13.25 -5.10 -2.54
C ASP A 52 -14.48 -4.22 -2.81
N SER A 53 -14.47 -2.99 -2.32
CA SER A 53 -15.55 -2.02 -2.59
C SER A 53 -15.44 -1.30 -3.94
N GLY A 54 -14.43 -1.61 -4.75
CA GLY A 54 -14.17 -0.91 -6.02
C GLY A 54 -13.80 0.57 -5.86
N PHE A 55 -13.44 0.99 -4.65
CA PHE A 55 -13.15 2.40 -4.33
C PHE A 55 -12.09 3.01 -5.24
N TYR A 56 -11.05 2.26 -5.59
CA TYR A 56 -9.91 2.76 -6.36
C TYR A 56 -10.20 2.97 -7.85
N LYS A 57 -11.32 2.44 -8.36
CA LYS A 57 -11.71 2.61 -9.76
C LYS A 57 -11.81 4.09 -10.13
N ASN A 58 -11.14 4.48 -11.21
CA ASN A 58 -11.06 5.84 -11.72
C ASN A 58 -10.39 6.87 -10.76
N THR A 59 -9.62 6.40 -9.78
CA THR A 59 -8.68 7.26 -9.07
C THR A 59 -7.39 7.44 -9.88
N ILE A 60 -6.52 8.33 -9.43
CA ILE A 60 -5.26 8.62 -10.12
C ILE A 60 -4.07 8.52 -9.18
N PHE A 61 -2.88 8.33 -9.75
CA PHE A 61 -1.65 8.73 -9.10
C PHE A 61 -1.55 10.25 -9.21
N HIS A 62 -1.88 10.93 -8.12
CA HIS A 62 -2.03 12.39 -8.07
C HIS A 62 -0.76 13.13 -7.63
N ARG A 63 0.26 12.39 -7.19
CA ARG A 63 1.57 12.93 -6.83
C ARG A 63 2.66 11.96 -7.26
N VAL A 64 3.56 12.41 -8.13
CA VAL A 64 4.61 11.59 -8.73
C VAL A 64 5.92 12.37 -8.65
N ILE A 65 6.91 11.79 -7.97
CA ILE A 65 8.24 12.40 -7.82
C ILE A 65 9.29 11.36 -8.21
N PRO A 66 10.07 11.59 -9.27
CA PRO A 66 11.18 10.71 -9.66
C PRO A 66 12.17 10.52 -8.51
N ASN A 67 12.73 9.32 -8.40
CA ASN A 67 13.68 8.93 -7.33
C ASN A 67 13.13 9.06 -5.91
N PHE A 68 11.79 9.11 -5.77
CA PHE A 68 11.12 9.12 -4.49
C PHE A 68 9.96 8.13 -4.47
N MET A 69 8.77 8.51 -4.95
CA MET A 69 7.58 7.66 -4.90
C MET A 69 6.51 8.09 -5.91
N ILE A 70 5.56 7.20 -6.16
CA ILE A 70 4.30 7.49 -6.83
C ILE A 70 3.15 7.29 -5.83
N GLN A 71 2.31 8.31 -5.61
CA GLN A 71 1.23 8.32 -4.61
C GLN A 71 -0.13 8.44 -5.29
N GLY A 72 -1.07 7.59 -4.89
CA GLY A 72 -2.41 7.51 -5.47
C GLY A 72 -3.50 7.11 -4.50
N GLY A 73 -4.69 6.78 -5.07
CA GLY A 73 -5.80 6.18 -4.34
C GLY A 73 -6.69 7.13 -3.53
N GLY A 74 -6.59 8.45 -3.74
CA GLY A 74 -7.42 9.42 -2.99
C GLY A 74 -8.21 10.39 -3.83
N PHE A 75 -7.82 10.60 -5.10
CA PHE A 75 -8.37 11.64 -5.97
C PHE A 75 -8.82 11.06 -7.30
N THR A 76 -9.86 11.66 -7.87
CA THR A 76 -10.33 11.42 -9.24
C THR A 76 -9.50 12.20 -10.26
N LYS A 77 -9.70 11.94 -11.56
CA LYS A 77 -9.07 12.69 -12.67
C LYS A 77 -9.33 14.21 -12.59
N SER A 78 -10.48 14.62 -12.03
CA SER A 78 -10.81 16.04 -11.80
C SER A 78 -10.16 16.64 -10.55
N MET A 79 -9.33 15.87 -9.83
CA MET A 79 -8.75 16.22 -8.53
C MET A 79 -9.81 16.41 -7.42
N ALA A 80 -10.97 15.80 -7.56
CA ALA A 80 -11.94 15.69 -6.46
C ALA A 80 -11.47 14.60 -5.49
N LYS A 81 -11.39 14.93 -4.20
CA LYS A 81 -11.07 13.96 -3.15
C LYS A 81 -12.27 13.03 -2.94
N LYS A 82 -12.03 11.72 -2.92
CA LYS A 82 -13.09 10.73 -2.62
C LYS A 82 -13.35 10.66 -1.11
N ILE A 83 -14.61 10.43 -0.73
CA ILE A 83 -15.00 10.24 0.67
C ILE A 83 -14.43 8.90 1.15
N THR A 84 -13.71 8.93 2.27
CA THR A 84 -13.00 7.77 2.81
C THR A 84 -13.73 7.17 4.03
N LYS A 85 -13.38 5.95 4.38
CA LYS A 85 -13.74 5.33 5.67
C LYS A 85 -12.91 5.94 6.81
N ALA A 86 -13.13 5.49 8.05
CA ALA A 86 -12.37 5.92 9.22
C ALA A 86 -10.86 5.71 9.05
N GLU A 87 -10.09 6.53 9.73
CA GLU A 87 -8.64 6.44 9.86
C GLU A 87 -8.24 5.13 10.58
N ILE A 88 -7.02 4.66 10.31
CA ILE A 88 -6.47 3.45 10.91
C ILE A 88 -5.20 3.76 11.70
N SER A 89 -4.87 2.89 12.66
CA SER A 89 -3.60 2.93 13.40
C SER A 89 -2.42 2.70 12.47
N ASN A 90 -1.32 3.39 12.74
CA ASN A 90 -0.10 3.34 11.95
C ASN A 90 0.79 2.17 12.39
N GLU A 91 1.04 1.24 11.49
CA GLU A 91 1.87 0.05 11.74
C GLU A 91 3.34 0.24 11.32
N ALA A 92 3.86 1.46 11.21
CA ALA A 92 5.25 1.69 10.78
C ALA A 92 6.32 1.08 11.73
N THR A 93 5.92 0.63 12.92
CA THR A 93 6.76 -0.10 13.87
C THR A 93 6.90 -1.60 13.55
N ASN A 94 6.29 -2.07 12.48
CA ASN A 94 6.25 -3.49 12.08
C ASN A 94 7.57 -4.08 11.56
N GLY A 95 8.63 -3.26 11.50
CA GLY A 95 9.97 -3.67 11.04
C GLY A 95 10.19 -3.59 9.54
N LEU A 96 9.12 -3.47 8.73
CA LEU A 96 9.23 -3.31 7.28
C LEU A 96 9.83 -1.95 6.92
N LYS A 97 10.60 -1.90 5.84
CA LYS A 97 11.35 -0.72 5.41
C LYS A 97 10.82 -0.16 4.09
N ASN A 98 10.85 1.16 3.95
CA ASN A 98 10.49 1.87 2.72
C ASN A 98 11.59 1.72 1.66
N LYS A 99 11.75 0.50 1.14
CA LYS A 99 12.68 0.17 0.05
C LYS A 99 12.00 0.34 -1.31
N ARG A 100 12.80 0.48 -2.37
CA ARG A 100 12.28 0.50 -3.74
C ARG A 100 11.35 -0.68 -4.00
N GLY A 101 10.19 -0.41 -4.59
CA GLY A 101 9.15 -1.39 -4.89
C GLY A 101 8.21 -1.72 -3.74
N THR A 102 8.43 -1.22 -2.51
CA THR A 102 7.46 -1.42 -1.42
C THR A 102 6.28 -0.46 -1.54
N ILE A 103 5.10 -0.90 -1.06
CA ILE A 103 3.88 -0.10 -0.95
C ILE A 103 3.65 0.25 0.52
N ALA A 104 3.31 1.52 0.78
CA ALA A 104 3.07 2.03 2.12
C ALA A 104 1.83 2.94 2.18
N MET A 105 1.22 3.05 3.38
CA MET A 105 0.09 3.94 3.61
C MET A 105 0.54 5.39 3.68
N ALA A 106 -0.10 6.25 2.88
CA ALA A 106 0.05 7.69 3.02
C ALA A 106 -0.78 8.20 4.22
N ARG A 107 -0.27 9.23 4.89
CA ARG A 107 -0.90 9.86 6.05
C ARG A 107 -0.66 11.38 6.11
N THR A 108 -1.39 12.07 6.96
CA THR A 108 -1.13 13.46 7.33
C THR A 108 -0.05 13.54 8.43
N ASN A 109 0.14 14.71 9.02
CA ASN A 109 1.02 14.87 10.20
C ASN A 109 0.53 14.11 11.43
N LYS A 110 -0.77 13.80 11.53
CA LYS A 110 -1.33 12.93 12.57
C LYS A 110 -0.85 11.50 12.29
N VAL A 111 -0.33 10.81 13.30
CA VAL A 111 0.25 9.46 13.18
C VAL A 111 -0.79 8.47 12.63
N ASP A 112 -1.94 8.39 13.26
CA ASP A 112 -3.05 7.49 12.95
C ASP A 112 -4.08 8.21 12.07
N SER A 113 -3.70 8.57 10.84
CA SER A 113 -4.57 9.30 9.89
C SER A 113 -4.63 8.68 8.50
N ALA A 114 -4.05 7.49 8.34
CA ALA A 114 -4.11 6.80 7.06
C ALA A 114 -5.55 6.34 6.76
N THR A 115 -5.96 6.48 5.49
CA THR A 115 -7.27 6.03 5.01
C THR A 115 -7.11 5.21 3.73
N SER A 116 -7.40 5.78 2.55
CA SER A 116 -7.33 5.07 1.27
C SER A 116 -6.02 5.28 0.50
N GLN A 117 -5.31 6.39 0.76
CA GLN A 117 -4.14 6.75 -0.03
C GLN A 117 -2.94 5.87 0.30
N PHE A 118 -2.22 5.48 -0.74
CA PHE A 118 -0.99 4.72 -0.66
C PHE A 118 0.07 5.31 -1.58
N PHE A 119 1.32 4.91 -1.38
CA PHE A 119 2.38 5.19 -2.32
C PHE A 119 3.25 3.95 -2.57
N ILE A 120 3.86 3.91 -3.75
CA ILE A 120 4.87 2.91 -4.10
C ILE A 120 6.22 3.62 -4.14
N ASN A 121 7.18 3.10 -3.40
CA ASN A 121 8.53 3.63 -3.33
C ASN A 121 9.27 3.38 -4.64
N HIS A 122 9.67 4.43 -5.35
CA HIS A 122 10.51 4.35 -6.56
C HIS A 122 12.00 4.26 -6.22
N SER A 123 12.38 4.57 -4.99
CA SER A 123 13.74 4.52 -4.46
C SER A 123 13.75 3.98 -3.02
N ASN A 124 14.93 3.78 -2.46
CA ASN A 124 15.08 3.45 -1.04
C ASN A 124 14.92 4.72 -0.20
N ASN A 125 13.82 4.82 0.53
CA ASN A 125 13.41 6.01 1.29
C ASN A 125 13.53 5.77 2.80
N SER A 126 14.71 5.47 3.31
CA SER A 126 14.94 5.15 4.73
C SER A 126 14.53 6.27 5.70
N PHE A 127 14.40 7.51 5.22
CA PHE A 127 13.89 8.64 6.01
C PHE A 127 12.39 8.54 6.29
N LEU A 128 11.65 7.68 5.57
CA LEU A 128 10.23 7.36 5.81
C LEU A 128 10.04 6.21 6.81
N ASP A 129 11.10 5.54 7.22
CA ASP A 129 11.03 4.46 8.21
C ASP A 129 10.74 5.00 9.61
N HIS A 130 10.17 4.14 10.46
CA HIS A 130 10.01 4.46 11.88
C HIS A 130 11.37 4.68 12.56
N LYS A 131 11.49 5.80 13.25
CA LYS A 131 12.68 6.21 14.01
C LYS A 131 12.37 6.56 15.47
N SER A 132 11.17 7.11 15.72
CA SER A 132 10.74 7.53 17.06
C SER A 132 9.24 7.69 17.13
N LYS A 133 8.69 7.77 18.35
CA LYS A 133 7.23 7.96 18.60
C LYS A 133 6.73 9.39 18.38
N THR A 134 7.54 10.28 17.80
CA THR A 134 7.09 11.64 17.42
C THR A 134 6.30 11.61 16.10
N PRO A 135 5.41 12.57 15.84
CA PRO A 135 4.66 12.62 14.57
C PRO A 135 5.55 12.55 13.32
N ARG A 136 6.69 13.25 13.33
CA ARG A 136 7.65 13.25 12.22
C ARG A 136 8.46 11.95 12.15
N GLY A 137 8.85 11.39 13.29
CA GLY A 137 9.71 10.20 13.37
C GLY A 137 8.94 8.88 13.34
N TYR A 138 7.60 8.90 13.41
CA TYR A 138 6.80 7.67 13.45
C TYR A 138 6.89 6.86 12.16
N GLY A 139 7.08 7.54 11.01
CA GLY A 139 7.26 6.91 9.72
C GLY A 139 5.95 6.52 9.03
N TYR A 140 6.08 5.71 7.98
CA TYR A 140 4.99 5.27 7.10
C TYR A 140 4.93 3.75 7.05
N ALA A 141 3.75 3.19 7.31
CA ALA A 141 3.54 1.75 7.40
C ALA A 141 3.65 1.08 6.02
N VAL A 142 4.75 0.37 5.80
CA VAL A 142 4.88 -0.55 4.66
C VAL A 142 3.98 -1.75 4.93
N PHE A 143 3.20 -2.17 3.91
CA PHE A 143 2.26 -3.29 4.02
C PHE A 143 2.30 -4.26 2.83
N GLY A 144 3.28 -4.12 1.94
CA GLY A 144 3.44 -5.01 0.79
C GLY A 144 4.59 -4.60 -0.13
N ARG A 145 4.72 -5.31 -1.24
CA ARG A 145 5.75 -5.06 -2.25
C ARG A 145 5.26 -5.38 -3.65
N VAL A 146 5.77 -4.68 -4.63
CA VAL A 146 5.59 -4.99 -6.05
C VAL A 146 6.36 -6.26 -6.38
N VAL A 147 5.67 -7.23 -6.98
CA VAL A 147 6.26 -8.51 -7.42
C VAL A 147 6.32 -8.60 -8.95
N LYS A 148 5.50 -7.78 -9.66
CA LYS A 148 5.54 -7.67 -11.12
C LYS A 148 5.09 -6.28 -11.55
N GLY A 149 5.66 -5.73 -12.64
CA GLY A 149 5.33 -4.39 -13.14
C GLY A 149 6.11 -3.28 -12.43
N LEU A 150 7.33 -3.56 -11.95
CA LEU A 150 8.21 -2.51 -11.40
C LEU A 150 8.67 -1.55 -12.50
N ASP A 151 8.80 -2.00 -13.74
CA ASP A 151 9.02 -1.21 -14.94
C ASP A 151 7.86 -0.23 -15.21
N VAL A 152 6.61 -0.65 -14.93
CA VAL A 152 5.44 0.24 -15.01
C VAL A 152 5.54 1.34 -13.95
N VAL A 153 5.98 1.00 -12.72
CA VAL A 153 6.24 2.00 -11.67
C VAL A 153 7.29 3.01 -12.11
N ASP A 154 8.38 2.54 -12.76
CA ASP A 154 9.44 3.41 -13.28
C ASP A 154 8.92 4.34 -14.38
N ASN A 155 8.13 3.81 -15.32
CA ASN A 155 7.53 4.61 -16.39
C ASN A 155 6.57 5.67 -15.83
N ILE A 156 5.79 5.33 -14.79
CA ILE A 156 4.94 6.31 -14.10
C ILE A 156 5.77 7.37 -13.39
N ALA A 157 6.87 6.98 -12.74
CA ALA A 157 7.69 7.88 -11.93
C ALA A 157 8.37 9.01 -12.75
N ILE A 158 8.53 8.84 -14.07
CA ILE A 158 9.20 9.81 -14.95
C ILE A 158 8.23 10.62 -15.82
N VAL A 159 6.90 10.49 -15.65
CA VAL A 159 5.93 11.30 -16.40
C VAL A 159 6.10 12.80 -16.07
N LYS A 160 5.81 13.66 -17.04
CA LYS A 160 5.81 15.11 -16.82
C LYS A 160 4.77 15.49 -15.77
N THR A 161 5.17 16.22 -14.76
CA THR A 161 4.33 16.72 -13.67
C THR A 161 4.22 18.23 -13.67
N GLY A 162 3.21 18.75 -13.01
CA GLY A 162 2.97 20.19 -12.87
C GLY A 162 2.12 20.49 -11.64
N ARG A 163 1.66 21.73 -11.54
CA ARG A 163 0.75 22.17 -10.46
C ARG A 163 -0.70 22.11 -10.92
N LYS A 164 -1.57 21.49 -10.12
CA LYS A 164 -3.01 21.39 -10.40
C LYS A 164 -3.81 21.51 -9.11
N LYS A 165 -4.81 22.41 -9.07
CA LYS A 165 -5.64 22.69 -7.89
C LYS A 165 -4.84 22.87 -6.59
N GLY A 166 -3.74 23.61 -6.66
CA GLY A 166 -2.90 23.91 -5.50
C GLY A 166 -1.90 22.82 -5.11
N MET A 167 -1.98 21.63 -5.70
CA MET A 167 -1.06 20.52 -5.47
C MET A 167 0.07 20.52 -6.50
N ASN A 168 1.30 20.28 -6.04
CA ASN A 168 2.47 20.11 -6.89
C ASN A 168 2.66 18.64 -7.27
N ASP A 169 3.54 18.38 -8.23
CA ASP A 169 3.96 17.03 -8.67
C ASP A 169 2.81 16.19 -9.22
N VAL A 170 1.75 16.83 -9.74
CA VAL A 170 0.59 16.14 -10.35
C VAL A 170 0.93 15.84 -11.80
N PRO A 171 0.78 14.58 -12.27
CA PRO A 171 0.96 14.23 -13.67
C PRO A 171 0.10 15.08 -14.59
N ILE A 172 0.73 15.72 -15.61
CA ILE A 172 0.02 16.55 -16.61
C ILE A 172 -0.99 15.70 -17.36
N GLN A 173 -0.54 14.52 -17.86
CA GLN A 173 -1.42 13.48 -18.37
C GLN A 173 -1.78 12.55 -17.21
N PRO A 174 -3.06 12.43 -16.85
CA PRO A 174 -3.45 11.65 -15.68
C PRO A 174 -3.05 10.18 -15.79
N VAL A 175 -2.35 9.67 -14.79
CA VAL A 175 -2.11 8.24 -14.60
C VAL A 175 -3.29 7.67 -13.82
N ILE A 176 -4.15 6.94 -14.53
CA ILE A 176 -5.46 6.48 -14.02
C ILE A 176 -5.34 5.05 -13.50
N ILE A 177 -5.80 4.82 -12.28
CA ILE A 177 -6.08 3.48 -11.75
C ILE A 177 -7.45 3.07 -12.28
N GLN A 178 -7.46 2.23 -13.30
CA GLN A 178 -8.67 1.75 -13.97
C GLN A 178 -9.44 0.77 -13.09
N ALA A 179 -8.70 -0.11 -12.41
CA ALA A 179 -9.22 -1.05 -11.43
C ALA A 179 -8.11 -1.46 -10.45
N LEU A 180 -8.51 -1.94 -9.29
CA LEU A 180 -7.66 -2.58 -8.32
C LEU A 180 -8.41 -3.80 -7.80
N GLU A 181 -7.86 -4.99 -8.03
CA GLU A 181 -8.55 -6.25 -7.84
C GLU A 181 -7.66 -7.25 -7.10
N ARG A 182 -8.27 -8.13 -6.31
CA ARG A 182 -7.54 -9.28 -5.76
C ARG A 182 -7.16 -10.24 -6.88
N LEU A 183 -5.94 -10.73 -6.84
CA LEU A 183 -5.57 -11.89 -7.63
C LEU A 183 -6.01 -13.16 -6.88
N LYS A 184 -6.67 -14.07 -7.59
CA LYS A 184 -6.90 -15.42 -7.06
C LYS A 184 -5.54 -16.06 -6.81
N ASN A 185 -5.34 -16.65 -5.64
CA ASN A 185 -4.08 -17.33 -5.28
C ASN A 185 -3.64 -18.26 -6.42
N LYS A 186 -2.38 -18.08 -6.83
CA LYS A 186 -1.72 -19.02 -7.73
C LYS A 186 -1.35 -20.27 -6.95
#